data_1fc3125c81cc829bf192fa0a23f0eb75
#
_entry.id   1fc3125c81cc829bf192fa0a23f0eb75
#
_cell.length_a   1.000
_cell.length_b   1.000
_cell.length_c   1.000
_cell.angle_alpha   90.00
_cell.angle_beta   90.00
_cell.angle_gamma   90.00
#
_symmetry.space_group_name_H-M   'P 1'
#
loop_
_entity.id
_entity.type
_entity.pdbx_description
1 polymer ?
#
loop_
_entity_poly.entity_id
_entity_poly.type
_entity_poly.pdbx_seq_one_letter_code
_entity_poly.pdbx_strand_id
1 'polypeptide(L)'
;LFHTDAVQAYGQLLIDVKKENIDLLSASAHKFNGPKGVGFLYIRKKIPLPEYIHGGKQERDHRAGTENVPGIAGMGKAAEIAFTTREYREKEIQQLRDYLIQRLQRGIPYCRLNGSLTNRLPGNCNISFQFIEGNELLLLLDEKNICASAASACSTGDTSPSHVLTAMGIPEKLARGTLRLTIGYQN
;
A
#
# COMPACT_ATOMS: atom_id res chain seq x y z
N LEU A 1 -22.82 1.18 -6.19
CA LEU A 1 -21.90 0.29 -5.50
C LEU A 1 -20.55 0.98 -5.36
N PHE A 2 -19.94 0.84 -4.18
CA PHE A 2 -18.60 1.35 -3.90
C PHE A 2 -17.65 0.20 -3.56
N HIS A 3 -16.58 0.06 -4.36
CA HIS A 3 -15.48 -0.87 -4.11
C HIS A 3 -14.22 -0.10 -3.77
N THR A 4 -13.51 -0.54 -2.75
CA THR A 4 -12.17 -0.03 -2.44
C THR A 4 -11.12 -1.13 -2.55
N ASP A 5 -10.03 -0.84 -3.23
CA ASP A 5 -8.78 -1.58 -3.07
C ASP A 5 -8.11 -1.12 -1.77
N ALA A 6 -8.26 -1.92 -0.72
CA ALA A 6 -7.67 -1.65 0.59
C ALA A 6 -6.33 -2.38 0.81
N VAL A 7 -5.69 -2.87 -0.25
CA VAL A 7 -4.44 -3.65 -0.17
C VAL A 7 -3.36 -2.93 0.66
N GLN A 8 -3.25 -1.61 0.55
CA GLN A 8 -2.29 -0.82 1.33
C GLN A 8 -2.84 -0.31 2.67
N ALA A 9 -4.16 -0.27 2.83
CA ALA A 9 -4.80 0.28 4.03
C ALA A 9 -5.13 -0.79 5.08
N TYR A 10 -5.49 -2.00 4.63
CA TYR A 10 -5.86 -3.10 5.52
C TYR A 10 -4.70 -3.49 6.44
N GLY A 11 -5.00 -3.59 7.73
CA GLY A 11 -3.99 -3.85 8.76
C GLY A 11 -3.21 -2.62 9.22
N GLN A 12 -3.34 -1.48 8.54
CA GLN A 12 -2.73 -0.20 8.96
C GLN A 12 -3.76 0.79 9.51
N LEU A 13 -4.96 0.82 8.92
CA LEU A 13 -6.06 1.68 9.34
C LEU A 13 -7.20 0.83 9.92
N LEU A 14 -7.98 1.46 10.80
CA LEU A 14 -9.26 0.88 11.21
C LEU A 14 -10.28 1.12 10.11
N ILE A 15 -10.76 0.03 9.50
CA ILE A 15 -11.77 0.08 8.45
C ILE A 15 -13.06 -0.55 8.98
N ASP A 16 -14.13 0.24 9.08
CA ASP A 16 -15.47 -0.24 9.39
C ASP A 16 -16.35 -0.15 8.13
N VAL A 17 -16.49 -1.28 7.45
CA VAL A 17 -17.21 -1.37 6.17
C VAL A 17 -18.67 -0.94 6.25
N LYS A 18 -19.28 -0.99 7.45
CA LYS A 18 -20.68 -0.54 7.65
C LYS A 18 -20.74 0.97 7.82
N LYS A 19 -19.89 1.52 8.69
CA LYS A 19 -19.80 2.97 8.98
C LYS A 19 -19.38 3.75 7.75
N GLU A 20 -18.45 3.21 6.98
CA GLU A 20 -17.89 3.84 5.78
C GLU A 20 -18.70 3.53 4.50
N ASN A 21 -19.80 2.79 4.61
CA ASN A 21 -20.65 2.41 3.49
C ASN A 21 -19.92 1.71 2.34
N ILE A 22 -18.94 0.85 2.66
CA ILE A 22 -18.20 0.08 1.68
C ILE A 22 -19.02 -1.14 1.26
N ASP A 23 -19.22 -1.33 -0.03
CA ASP A 23 -19.94 -2.46 -0.62
C ASP A 23 -19.01 -3.64 -0.90
N LEU A 24 -17.81 -3.36 -1.42
CA LEU A 24 -16.76 -4.35 -1.69
C LEU A 24 -15.42 -3.81 -1.23
N LEU A 25 -14.57 -4.71 -0.70
CA LEU A 25 -13.22 -4.36 -0.29
C LEU A 25 -12.28 -5.52 -0.62
N SER A 26 -11.19 -5.22 -1.33
CA SER A 26 -10.13 -6.19 -1.60
C SER A 26 -8.88 -5.93 -0.75
N ALA A 27 -8.24 -7.01 -0.30
CA ALA A 27 -6.98 -6.96 0.42
C ALA A 27 -6.09 -8.15 0.07
N SER A 28 -4.78 -8.01 0.27
CA SER A 28 -3.79 -9.07 0.00
C SER A 28 -2.94 -9.32 1.24
N ALA A 29 -2.86 -10.59 1.66
CA ALA A 29 -2.25 -10.98 2.92
C ALA A 29 -0.80 -10.51 3.10
N HIS A 30 0.01 -10.57 2.04
CA HIS A 30 1.42 -10.19 2.11
C HIS A 30 1.65 -8.71 2.43
N LYS A 31 0.63 -7.85 2.32
CA LYS A 31 0.72 -6.42 2.65
C LYS A 31 0.54 -6.14 4.15
N PHE A 32 0.01 -7.12 4.88
CA PHE A 32 -0.08 -7.08 6.34
C PHE A 32 0.65 -8.27 7.00
N ASN A 33 1.76 -8.69 6.37
CA ASN A 33 2.69 -9.73 6.86
C ASN A 33 2.12 -11.14 6.89
N GLY A 34 1.11 -11.42 6.10
CA GLY A 34 0.60 -12.75 5.83
C GLY A 34 1.29 -13.42 4.64
N PRO A 35 0.89 -14.66 4.28
CA PRO A 35 1.46 -15.38 3.15
C PRO A 35 1.23 -14.69 1.82
N LYS A 36 2.17 -14.87 0.87
CA LYS A 36 1.96 -14.51 -0.54
C LYS A 36 0.96 -15.45 -1.20
N GLY A 37 0.30 -15.00 -2.27
CA GLY A 37 -0.61 -15.81 -3.05
C GLY A 37 -1.99 -16.02 -2.42
N VAL A 38 -2.33 -15.28 -1.38
CA VAL A 38 -3.65 -15.29 -0.74
C VAL A 38 -4.12 -13.87 -0.43
N GLY A 39 -5.41 -13.64 -0.56
CA GLY A 39 -6.10 -12.38 -0.27
C GLY A 39 -7.59 -12.64 -0.06
N PHE A 40 -8.36 -11.59 0.16
CA PHE A 40 -9.79 -11.71 0.28
C PHE A 40 -10.54 -10.58 -0.40
N LEU A 41 -11.78 -10.86 -0.76
CA LEU A 41 -12.77 -9.88 -1.17
C LEU A 41 -13.93 -9.88 -0.16
N TYR A 42 -14.14 -8.77 0.51
CA TYR A 42 -15.37 -8.54 1.26
C TYR A 42 -16.47 -8.15 0.29
N ILE A 43 -17.65 -8.75 0.45
CA ILE A 43 -18.86 -8.47 -0.33
C ILE A 43 -19.99 -8.21 0.66
N ARG A 44 -20.62 -7.03 0.60
CA ARG A 44 -21.81 -6.71 1.40
C ARG A 44 -22.93 -7.68 1.03
N LYS A 45 -23.67 -8.17 2.03
CA LYS A 45 -24.82 -9.07 1.79
C LYS A 45 -25.79 -8.48 0.75
N LYS A 46 -26.32 -9.35 -0.10
CA LYS A 46 -27.28 -9.06 -1.19
C LYS A 46 -26.69 -8.33 -2.40
N ILE A 47 -25.37 -8.09 -2.47
CA ILE A 47 -24.78 -7.63 -3.71
C ILE A 47 -24.64 -8.82 -4.65
N PRO A 48 -25.26 -8.78 -5.84
CA PRO A 48 -25.05 -9.81 -6.84
C PRO A 48 -23.65 -9.65 -7.43
N LEU A 49 -22.79 -10.62 -7.18
CA LEU A 49 -21.48 -10.71 -7.80
C LEU A 49 -21.40 -12.06 -8.51
N PRO A 50 -21.40 -12.09 -9.86
CA PRO A 50 -21.24 -13.33 -10.59
C PRO A 50 -19.84 -13.92 -10.36
N GLU A 51 -19.73 -15.23 -10.53
CA GLU A 51 -18.42 -15.89 -10.50
C GLU A 51 -17.53 -15.38 -11.63
N TYR A 52 -16.26 -15.14 -11.31
CA TYR A 52 -15.25 -14.75 -12.28
C TYR A 52 -14.46 -15.96 -12.80
N ILE A 53 -14.23 -16.95 -11.95
CA ILE A 53 -13.59 -18.23 -12.31
C ILE A 53 -14.64 -19.32 -12.21
N HIS A 54 -15.05 -19.85 -13.39
CA HIS A 54 -16.08 -20.84 -13.51
C HIS A 54 -15.58 -22.25 -13.19
N GLY A 55 -16.41 -23.09 -12.57
CA GLY A 55 -16.08 -24.48 -12.27
C GLY A 55 -16.83 -25.05 -11.06
N GLY A 56 -16.10 -25.42 -10.02
CA GLY A 56 -16.68 -25.92 -8.77
C GLY A 56 -17.30 -24.82 -7.93
N LYS A 57 -18.07 -25.23 -6.90
CA LYS A 57 -18.86 -24.32 -6.06
C LYS A 57 -18.14 -23.73 -4.85
N GLN A 58 -16.79 -23.64 -4.92
CA GLN A 58 -15.99 -23.08 -3.84
C GLN A 58 -16.31 -21.59 -3.65
N GLU A 59 -15.94 -21.05 -2.49
CA GLU A 59 -16.18 -19.65 -2.13
C GLU A 59 -17.64 -19.20 -2.36
N ARG A 60 -18.62 -20.08 -2.07
CA ARG A 60 -20.07 -19.82 -2.24
C ARG A 60 -20.44 -19.46 -3.67
N ASP A 61 -19.94 -20.21 -4.63
CA ASP A 61 -20.14 -20.02 -6.07
C ASP A 61 -19.52 -18.69 -6.64
N HIS A 62 -18.57 -18.07 -5.93
CA HIS A 62 -17.92 -16.86 -6.43
C HIS A 62 -16.56 -17.14 -7.10
N ARG A 63 -15.87 -18.21 -6.71
CA ARG A 63 -14.53 -18.53 -7.23
C ARG A 63 -14.28 -20.02 -7.15
N ALA A 64 -14.26 -20.68 -8.29
CA ALA A 64 -13.95 -22.09 -8.39
C ALA A 64 -12.49 -22.43 -8.08
N GLY A 65 -12.24 -23.68 -7.72
CA GLY A 65 -10.91 -24.22 -7.37
C GLY A 65 -10.74 -24.41 -5.88
N THR A 66 -9.98 -25.46 -5.52
CA THR A 66 -9.72 -25.83 -4.12
C THR A 66 -9.11 -24.64 -3.35
N GLU A 67 -9.58 -24.45 -2.14
CA GLU A 67 -9.11 -23.38 -1.25
C GLU A 67 -7.69 -23.64 -0.77
N ASN A 68 -6.87 -22.59 -0.77
CA ASN A 68 -5.53 -22.62 -0.16
C ASN A 68 -5.65 -22.50 1.37
N VAL A 69 -6.09 -23.58 2.01
CA VAL A 69 -6.36 -23.60 3.47
C VAL A 69 -5.17 -23.13 4.30
N PRO A 70 -3.91 -23.60 4.08
CA PRO A 70 -2.77 -23.09 4.83
C PRO A 70 -2.54 -21.59 4.67
N GLY A 71 -2.67 -21.09 3.43
CA GLY A 71 -2.55 -19.64 3.14
C GLY A 71 -3.66 -18.82 3.81
N ILE A 72 -4.89 -19.32 3.78
CA ILE A 72 -6.06 -18.67 4.42
C ILE A 72 -5.88 -18.64 5.94
N ALA A 73 -5.45 -19.73 6.55
CA ALA A 73 -5.17 -19.78 7.99
C ALA A 73 -4.06 -18.80 8.40
N GLY A 74 -2.96 -18.75 7.62
CA GLY A 74 -1.88 -17.79 7.83
C GLY A 74 -2.33 -16.34 7.64
N MET A 75 -3.18 -16.07 6.66
CA MET A 75 -3.81 -14.76 6.46
C MET A 75 -4.67 -14.36 7.65
N GLY A 76 -5.50 -15.28 8.17
CA GLY A 76 -6.32 -15.03 9.35
C GLY A 76 -5.48 -14.67 10.57
N LYS A 77 -4.36 -15.38 10.82
CA LYS A 77 -3.45 -15.07 11.91
C LYS A 77 -2.75 -13.72 11.73
N ALA A 78 -2.33 -13.40 10.51
CA ALA A 78 -1.74 -12.11 10.20
C ALA A 78 -2.73 -10.95 10.42
N ALA A 79 -4.00 -11.14 10.03
CA ALA A 79 -5.06 -10.16 10.26
C ALA A 79 -5.32 -9.94 11.77
N GLU A 80 -5.38 -11.01 12.55
CA GLU A 80 -5.52 -10.93 14.02
C GLU A 80 -4.39 -10.11 14.65
N ILE A 81 -3.14 -10.41 14.29
CA ILE A 81 -1.97 -9.69 14.79
C ILE A 81 -2.02 -8.21 14.36
N ALA A 82 -2.29 -7.96 13.08
CA ALA A 82 -2.38 -6.59 12.56
C ALA A 82 -3.44 -5.77 13.31
N PHE A 83 -4.61 -6.36 13.57
CA PHE A 83 -5.70 -5.70 14.28
C PHE A 83 -5.36 -5.44 15.76
N THR A 84 -4.84 -6.43 16.48
CA THR A 84 -4.54 -6.31 17.91
C THR A 84 -3.38 -5.38 18.23
N THR A 85 -2.42 -5.22 17.29
CA THR A 85 -1.26 -4.34 17.47
C THR A 85 -1.38 -3.00 16.73
N ARG A 86 -2.51 -2.75 16.04
CA ARG A 86 -2.69 -1.62 15.13
C ARG A 86 -2.39 -0.27 15.78
N GLU A 87 -3.03 0.06 16.89
CA GLU A 87 -2.91 1.39 17.51
C GLU A 87 -1.49 1.73 17.92
N TYR A 88 -0.79 0.76 18.49
CA TYR A 88 0.61 0.93 18.87
C TYR A 88 1.49 1.15 17.63
N ARG A 89 1.35 0.27 16.64
CA ARG A 89 2.14 0.34 15.39
C ARG A 89 1.86 1.61 14.59
N GLU A 90 0.59 2.00 14.48
CA GLU A 90 0.20 3.22 13.77
C GLU A 90 0.92 4.44 14.36
N LYS A 91 0.91 4.59 15.68
CA LYS A 91 1.54 5.71 16.36
C LYS A 91 3.07 5.72 16.17
N GLU A 92 3.74 4.60 16.35
CA GLU A 92 5.20 4.52 16.21
C GLU A 92 5.65 4.73 14.77
N ILE A 93 5.01 4.06 13.81
CA ILE A 93 5.31 4.20 12.40
C ILE A 93 5.08 5.65 11.94
N GLN A 94 4.01 6.29 12.40
CA GLN A 94 3.73 7.68 12.09
C GLN A 94 4.81 8.61 12.63
N GLN A 95 5.29 8.41 13.84
CA GLN A 95 6.37 9.21 14.41
C GLN A 95 7.67 9.08 13.61
N LEU A 96 8.04 7.86 13.22
CA LEU A 96 9.22 7.60 12.40
C LEU A 96 9.08 8.24 11.01
N ARG A 97 7.91 8.12 10.38
CA ARG A 97 7.59 8.76 9.11
C ARG A 97 7.73 10.28 9.19
N ASP A 98 7.13 10.88 10.20
CA ASP A 98 7.14 12.35 10.37
C ASP A 98 8.57 12.85 10.64
N TYR A 99 9.33 12.10 11.44
CA TYR A 99 10.75 12.37 11.63
C TYR A 99 11.54 12.30 10.32
N LEU A 100 11.34 11.24 9.52
CA LEU A 100 11.99 11.10 8.21
C LEU A 100 11.63 12.27 7.29
N ILE A 101 10.35 12.61 7.16
CA ILE A 101 9.90 13.73 6.33
C ILE A 101 10.56 15.03 6.76
N GLN A 102 10.57 15.31 8.06
CA GLN A 102 11.18 16.52 8.61
C GLN A 102 12.69 16.58 8.31
N ARG A 103 13.39 15.45 8.48
CA ARG A 103 14.83 15.39 8.22
C ARG A 103 15.16 15.61 6.74
N LEU A 104 14.39 14.99 5.84
CA LEU A 104 14.57 15.17 4.40
C LEU A 104 14.30 16.62 3.98
N GLN A 105 13.19 17.21 4.42
CA GLN A 105 12.84 18.58 4.06
C GLN A 105 13.79 19.64 4.62
N ARG A 106 14.42 19.38 5.79
CA ARG A 106 15.41 20.29 6.37
C ARG A 106 16.81 20.11 5.80
N GLY A 107 17.18 18.88 5.44
CA GLY A 107 18.53 18.53 5.02
C GLY A 107 18.77 18.58 3.52
N ILE A 108 17.71 18.47 2.71
CA ILE A 108 17.84 18.41 1.25
C ILE A 108 17.07 19.58 0.63
N PRO A 109 17.74 20.52 -0.02
CA PRO A 109 17.06 21.59 -0.74
C PRO A 109 16.31 21.02 -1.96
N TYR A 110 15.29 21.77 -2.42
CA TYR A 110 14.49 21.42 -3.61
C TYR A 110 13.80 20.06 -3.54
N CYS A 111 13.45 19.60 -2.34
CA CYS A 111 12.57 18.44 -2.17
C CYS A 111 11.15 18.86 -1.77
N ARG A 112 10.17 18.04 -2.13
CA ARG A 112 8.76 18.27 -1.87
C ARG A 112 8.06 16.99 -1.43
N LEU A 113 7.35 17.04 -0.30
CA LEU A 113 6.42 15.98 0.09
C LEU A 113 5.19 16.00 -0.82
N ASN A 114 4.81 14.85 -1.35
CA ASN A 114 3.61 14.70 -2.16
C ASN A 114 2.43 14.22 -1.29
N GLY A 115 1.25 14.81 -1.55
CA GLY A 115 0.03 14.56 -0.78
C GLY A 115 -0.03 15.29 0.57
N SER A 116 -1.08 15.00 1.34
CA SER A 116 -1.31 15.61 2.65
C SER A 116 -0.25 15.19 3.67
N LEU A 117 0.15 16.08 4.55
CA LEU A 117 1.06 15.76 5.66
C LEU A 117 0.37 14.87 6.72
N THR A 118 -0.90 15.11 6.97
CA THR A 118 -1.67 14.47 8.04
C THR A 118 -2.56 13.34 7.54
N ASN A 119 -3.25 13.53 6.43
CA ASN A 119 -4.19 12.56 5.88
C ASN A 119 -3.48 11.61 4.91
N ARG A 120 -2.71 10.66 5.45
CA ARG A 120 -1.95 9.65 4.72
C ARG A 120 -1.79 8.37 5.54
N LEU A 121 -1.45 7.27 4.87
CA LEU A 121 -1.10 6.02 5.55
C LEU A 121 0.09 6.23 6.51
N PRO A 122 0.10 5.57 7.68
CA PRO A 122 1.09 5.78 8.71
C PRO A 122 2.54 5.73 8.21
N GLY A 123 2.89 4.72 7.43
CA GLY A 123 4.26 4.51 6.94
C GLY A 123 4.58 5.14 5.58
N ASN A 124 3.68 5.89 4.96
CA ASN A 124 3.90 6.40 3.62
C ASN A 124 4.66 7.73 3.62
N CYS A 125 5.85 7.75 3.02
CA CYS A 125 6.59 8.96 2.67
C CYS A 125 6.81 8.97 1.16
N ASN A 126 6.05 9.77 0.42
CA ASN A 126 6.25 9.99 -1.01
C ASN A 126 6.82 11.39 -1.20
N ILE A 127 8.05 11.46 -1.68
CA ILE A 127 8.80 12.72 -1.75
C ILE A 127 9.48 12.85 -3.11
N SER A 128 9.41 14.01 -3.71
CA SER A 128 10.04 14.34 -4.97
C SER A 128 11.28 15.19 -4.74
N PHE A 129 12.33 14.91 -5.49
CA PHE A 129 13.58 15.65 -5.52
C PHE A 129 13.75 16.27 -6.90
N GLN A 130 14.16 17.55 -6.96
CA GLN A 130 14.49 18.20 -8.22
C GLN A 130 15.90 17.80 -8.68
N PHE A 131 16.12 17.85 -9.99
CA PHE A 131 17.44 17.70 -10.62
C PHE A 131 18.05 16.29 -10.53
N ILE A 132 17.23 15.27 -10.20
CA ILE A 132 17.66 13.87 -10.18
C ILE A 132 16.54 12.97 -10.68
N GLU A 133 16.89 11.90 -11.36
CA GLU A 133 15.94 10.84 -11.75
C GLU A 133 15.80 9.82 -10.60
N GLY A 134 14.54 9.44 -10.32
CA GLY A 134 14.23 8.52 -9.23
C GLY A 134 14.91 7.16 -9.36
N ASN A 135 15.06 6.65 -10.59
CA ASN A 135 15.74 5.38 -10.83
C ASN A 135 17.24 5.45 -10.55
N GLU A 136 17.90 6.56 -10.86
CA GLU A 136 19.31 6.78 -10.50
C GLU A 136 19.48 6.83 -8.99
N LEU A 137 18.57 7.54 -8.32
CA LEU A 137 18.59 7.63 -6.86
C LEU A 137 18.35 6.27 -6.19
N LEU A 138 17.51 5.40 -6.79
CA LEU A 138 17.32 4.03 -6.31
C LEU A 138 18.59 3.21 -6.35
N LEU A 139 19.38 3.30 -7.43
CA LEU A 139 20.67 2.59 -7.55
C LEU A 139 21.64 3.05 -6.46
N LEU A 140 21.75 4.35 -6.24
CA LEU A 140 22.61 4.91 -5.19
C LEU A 140 22.17 4.51 -3.78
N LEU A 141 20.86 4.38 -3.54
CA LEU A 141 20.32 3.91 -2.27
C LEU A 141 20.56 2.41 -2.07
N ASP A 142 20.44 1.62 -3.13
CA ASP A 142 20.69 0.17 -3.10
C ASP A 142 22.15 -0.14 -2.72
N GLU A 143 23.11 0.62 -3.25
CA GLU A 143 24.53 0.55 -2.82
C GLU A 143 24.73 0.82 -1.31
N LYS A 144 23.78 1.50 -0.69
CA LYS A 144 23.77 1.79 0.76
C LYS A 144 22.86 0.83 1.54
N ASN A 145 22.34 -0.22 0.91
CA ASN A 145 21.36 -1.17 1.46
C ASN A 145 20.07 -0.48 1.94
N ILE A 146 19.63 0.57 1.25
CA ILE A 146 18.39 1.29 1.53
C ILE A 146 17.36 0.92 0.47
N CYS A 147 16.33 0.18 0.86
CA CYS A 147 15.23 -0.21 -0.03
C CYS A 147 14.23 0.92 -0.20
N ALA A 148 13.93 1.28 -1.44
CA ALA A 148 12.95 2.31 -1.80
C ALA A 148 12.24 1.94 -3.12
N SER A 149 11.33 2.79 -3.60
CA SER A 149 10.69 2.63 -4.90
C SER A 149 10.47 3.99 -5.57
N ALA A 150 10.78 4.11 -6.86
CA ALA A 150 10.51 5.33 -7.63
C ALA A 150 9.09 5.36 -8.20
N ALA A 151 8.46 4.18 -8.39
CA ALA A 151 7.12 4.05 -8.97
C ALA A 151 6.30 3.02 -8.20
N SER A 152 5.19 2.53 -8.76
CA SER A 152 4.56 1.34 -8.24
C SER A 152 5.49 0.14 -8.42
N ALA A 153 5.61 -0.72 -7.41
CA ALA A 153 6.48 -1.90 -7.48
C ALA A 153 6.11 -2.88 -8.61
N CYS A 154 4.92 -2.73 -9.20
CA CYS A 154 4.41 -3.56 -10.30
C CYS A 154 4.79 -3.03 -11.69
N SER A 155 5.34 -1.83 -11.81
CA SER A 155 5.74 -1.18 -13.07
C SER A 155 7.27 -1.16 -13.24
N THR A 156 7.94 -2.22 -12.84
CA THR A 156 9.39 -2.37 -13.04
C THR A 156 9.73 -2.35 -14.53
N GLY A 157 10.54 -1.37 -14.94
CA GLY A 157 10.95 -1.18 -16.34
C GLY A 157 10.27 0.00 -17.06
N ASP A 158 9.23 0.58 -16.51
CA ASP A 158 8.61 1.80 -17.03
C ASP A 158 9.32 3.04 -16.45
N THR A 159 9.90 3.86 -17.33
CA THR A 159 10.56 5.13 -16.95
C THR A 159 9.60 6.31 -16.90
N SER A 160 8.33 6.09 -17.22
CA SER A 160 7.31 7.14 -17.15
C SER A 160 7.01 7.55 -15.70
N PRO A 161 6.67 8.83 -15.48
CA PRO A 161 6.25 9.28 -14.16
C PRO A 161 4.96 8.58 -13.73
N SER A 162 4.80 8.33 -12.45
CA SER A 162 3.60 7.71 -11.90
C SER A 162 2.33 8.47 -12.34
N HIS A 163 1.39 7.75 -12.94
CA HIS A 163 0.09 8.31 -13.33
C HIS A 163 -0.66 8.94 -12.14
N VAL A 164 -0.43 8.45 -10.92
CA VAL A 164 -1.00 9.03 -9.69
C VAL A 164 -0.45 10.42 -9.45
N LEU A 165 0.87 10.61 -9.56
CA LEU A 165 1.50 11.93 -9.37
C LEU A 165 1.05 12.91 -10.46
N THR A 166 0.93 12.43 -11.70
CA THR A 166 0.40 13.22 -12.82
C THR A 166 -1.04 13.65 -12.56
N ALA A 167 -1.90 12.74 -12.09
CA ALA A 167 -3.28 13.04 -11.72
C ALA A 167 -3.39 14.01 -10.54
N MET A 168 -2.40 14.05 -9.65
CA MET A 168 -2.28 15.03 -8.57
C MET A 168 -1.76 16.40 -9.04
N GLY A 169 -1.48 16.58 -10.34
CA GLY A 169 -0.95 17.83 -10.89
C GLY A 169 0.53 18.07 -10.57
N ILE A 170 1.29 17.03 -10.22
CA ILE A 170 2.74 17.16 -10.01
C ILE A 170 3.40 17.30 -11.40
N PRO A 171 4.20 18.36 -11.65
CA PRO A 171 4.90 18.51 -12.92
C PRO A 171 5.80 17.31 -13.22
N GLU A 172 5.83 16.88 -14.49
CA GLU A 172 6.55 15.69 -14.93
C GLU A 172 8.01 15.66 -14.47
N LYS A 173 8.73 16.78 -14.64
CA LYS A 173 10.14 16.92 -14.19
C LYS A 173 10.32 16.62 -12.70
N LEU A 174 9.34 16.97 -11.88
CA LEU A 174 9.38 16.70 -10.44
C LEU A 174 8.93 15.27 -10.12
N ALA A 175 7.94 14.77 -10.87
CA ALA A 175 7.42 13.42 -10.70
C ALA A 175 8.48 12.34 -11.04
N ARG A 176 9.37 12.60 -12.01
CA ARG A 176 10.49 11.71 -12.36
C ARG A 176 11.48 11.51 -11.22
N GLY A 177 11.75 12.54 -10.42
CA GLY A 177 12.64 12.48 -9.25
C GLY A 177 11.94 12.02 -7.96
N THR A 178 10.84 11.27 -8.05
CA THR A 178 10.06 10.89 -6.86
C THR A 178 10.48 9.53 -6.32
N LEU A 179 10.63 9.46 -4.99
CA LEU A 179 10.76 8.22 -4.24
C LEU A 179 9.54 8.00 -3.33
N ARG A 180 9.12 6.73 -3.23
CA ARG A 180 8.27 6.24 -2.17
C ARG A 180 9.12 5.47 -1.16
N LEU A 181 9.25 6.04 0.02
CA LEU A 181 9.86 5.42 1.18
C LEU A 181 8.72 4.89 2.07
N THR A 182 8.75 3.61 2.37
CA THR A 182 7.69 2.99 3.18
C THR A 182 8.29 2.47 4.46
N ILE A 183 7.87 3.05 5.58
CA ILE A 183 8.31 2.66 6.91
C ILE A 183 7.38 1.59 7.46
N GLY A 184 7.95 0.54 8.01
CA GLY A 184 7.24 -0.53 8.71
C GLY A 184 7.71 -0.65 10.15
N TYR A 185 7.16 -1.60 10.88
CA TYR A 185 7.53 -1.87 12.28
C TYR A 185 8.95 -2.50 12.42
N GLN A 186 9.62 -2.79 11.31
CA GLN A 186 10.96 -3.37 11.29
C GLN A 186 12.08 -2.33 11.16
N ASN A 187 11.71 -1.07 10.96
CA ASN A 187 12.67 0.04 10.83
C ASN A 187 12.98 0.69 12.16
#